data_b4d11571b25a6e790db6448a23ee80f1
#
_entry.id   b4d11571b25a6e790db6448a23ee80f1
#
_cell.length_a   1.000
_cell.length_b   1.000
_cell.length_c   1.000
_cell.angle_alpha   90.00
_cell.angle_beta   90.00
_cell.angle_gamma   90.00
#
_symmetry.space_group_name_H-M   'P 1'
#
loop_
_entity.id
_entity.type
_entity.pdbx_description
1 polymer ?
#
loop_
_entity_poly.entity_id
_entity_poly.type
_entity_poly.pdbx_seq_one_letter_code
_entity_poly.pdbx_strand_id
1 'polypeptide(L)'
;MSLRLTDLLEDPSVPALPVSGLCEDSRQITPGDVFVAYHGAQADGHGFAVDAVDRGAVAVLAERDIPELSGRVPVCVVADLQARRGALAARLYGEPGGSLHCVGVTGTNGKTSIAHSLADLASRCGHPAGYLGTIGWGRVGALAPARLTTEDPITSQRRLAALRDDGCTWAVMEVSSHAL
;
A
#
# COMPACT_ATOMS: atom_id res chain seq x y z
N MET A 1 -3.43 3.54 17.07
CA MET A 1 -2.30 2.78 17.70
C MET A 1 -1.34 2.46 16.58
N SER A 2 -0.04 2.71 16.74
CA SER A 2 0.96 2.29 15.75
C SER A 2 1.24 0.79 15.94
N LEU A 3 1.18 0.02 14.85
CA LEU A 3 1.56 -1.39 14.86
C LEU A 3 3.07 -1.50 15.09
N ARG A 4 3.54 -2.55 15.77
CA ARG A 4 4.98 -2.80 15.94
C ARG A 4 5.49 -3.72 14.83
N LEU A 5 6.77 -3.65 14.53
CA LEU A 5 7.41 -4.49 13.52
C LEU A 5 7.27 -6.00 13.86
N THR A 6 7.35 -6.35 15.15
CA THR A 6 7.06 -7.70 15.66
C THR A 6 5.67 -8.20 15.29
N ASP A 7 4.66 -7.33 15.43
CA ASP A 7 3.26 -7.68 15.17
C ASP A 7 2.98 -7.71 13.66
N LEU A 8 3.66 -6.82 12.91
CA LEU A 8 3.57 -6.78 11.45
C LEU A 8 4.09 -8.09 10.81
N LEU A 9 5.21 -8.59 11.31
CA LEU A 9 5.86 -9.81 10.79
C LEU A 9 5.43 -11.09 11.51
N GLU A 10 4.71 -10.99 12.63
CA GLU A 10 4.39 -12.11 13.53
C GLU A 10 5.66 -12.85 13.99
N ASP A 11 6.72 -12.09 14.22
CA ASP A 11 8.03 -12.62 14.60
C ASP A 11 8.56 -11.87 15.82
N PRO A 12 8.61 -12.54 17.00
CA PRO A 12 9.12 -11.92 18.21
C PRO A 12 10.64 -11.71 18.22
N SER A 13 11.37 -12.30 17.27
CA SER A 13 12.83 -12.16 17.17
C SER A 13 13.27 -10.83 16.57
N VAL A 14 12.38 -10.13 15.86
CA VAL A 14 12.68 -8.81 15.30
C VAL A 14 12.48 -7.70 16.34
N PRO A 15 13.15 -6.54 16.20
CA PRO A 15 12.97 -5.44 17.14
C PRO A 15 11.53 -4.91 17.19
N ALA A 16 11.02 -4.64 18.39
CA ALA A 16 9.65 -4.12 18.61
C ALA A 16 9.58 -2.61 18.32
N LEU A 17 9.91 -2.20 17.09
CA LEU A 17 9.87 -0.82 16.63
C LEU A 17 8.45 -0.41 16.19
N PRO A 18 7.99 0.82 16.47
CA PRO A 18 6.75 1.34 15.92
C PRO A 18 6.89 1.54 14.40
N VAL A 19 5.87 1.12 13.64
CA VAL A 19 5.80 1.24 12.18
C VAL A 19 4.69 2.23 11.82
N SER A 20 5.05 3.29 11.08
CA SER A 20 4.10 4.30 10.61
C SER A 20 3.52 3.99 9.23
N GLY A 21 4.33 3.35 8.37
CA GLY A 21 3.95 3.01 7.01
C GLY A 21 4.87 1.95 6.40
N LEU A 22 4.45 1.40 5.26
CA LEU A 22 5.29 0.63 4.34
C LEU A 22 5.49 1.43 3.06
N CYS A 23 6.69 1.38 2.48
CA CYS A 23 7.00 2.08 1.25
C CYS A 23 8.01 1.29 0.41
N GLU A 24 7.76 1.16 -0.91
CA GLU A 24 8.65 0.49 -1.85
C GLU A 24 9.39 1.47 -2.79
N ASP A 25 9.11 2.78 -2.69
CA ASP A 25 9.81 3.85 -3.40
C ASP A 25 10.62 4.69 -2.39
N SER A 26 11.95 4.57 -2.39
CA SER A 26 12.83 5.29 -1.44
C SER A 26 12.61 6.80 -1.44
N ARG A 27 12.18 7.37 -2.58
CA ARG A 27 11.91 8.82 -2.72
C ARG A 27 10.65 9.28 -1.97
N GLN A 28 9.80 8.35 -1.56
CA GLN A 28 8.53 8.61 -0.86
C GLN A 28 8.58 8.24 0.62
N ILE A 29 9.71 7.80 1.11
CA ILE A 29 9.91 7.48 2.53
C ILE A 29 9.62 8.71 3.37
N THR A 30 8.85 8.48 4.42
CA THR A 30 8.65 9.42 5.53
C THR A 30 9.21 8.83 6.82
N PRO A 31 9.66 9.67 7.79
CA PRO A 31 10.20 9.17 9.05
C PRO A 31 9.22 8.23 9.76
N GLY A 32 9.71 7.05 10.15
CA GLY A 32 8.91 6.00 10.76
C GLY A 32 8.40 4.92 9.81
N ASP A 33 8.60 5.09 8.50
CA ASP A 33 8.27 4.05 7.51
C ASP A 33 9.26 2.89 7.54
N VAL A 34 8.79 1.73 7.12
CA VAL A 34 9.61 0.57 6.81
C VAL A 34 9.73 0.46 5.29
N PHE A 35 10.97 0.40 4.79
CA PHE A 35 11.23 0.23 3.37
C PHE A 35 11.09 -1.24 2.95
N VAL A 36 10.47 -1.49 1.80
CA VAL A 36 10.23 -2.84 1.26
C VAL A 36 11.11 -3.03 0.03
N ALA A 37 12.19 -3.79 0.19
CA ALA A 37 13.22 -4.05 -0.83
C ALA A 37 13.07 -5.45 -1.41
N TYR A 38 12.56 -5.56 -2.63
CA TYR A 38 12.43 -6.82 -3.37
C TYR A 38 12.96 -6.67 -4.79
N HIS A 39 13.20 -7.79 -5.47
CA HIS A 39 13.62 -7.79 -6.87
C HIS A 39 12.39 -7.61 -7.78
N GLY A 40 12.14 -6.37 -8.21
CA GLY A 40 11.05 -6.03 -9.11
C GLY A 40 11.40 -6.25 -10.59
N ALA A 41 10.40 -6.20 -11.47
CA ALA A 41 10.58 -6.40 -12.92
C ALA A 41 11.45 -5.32 -13.59
N GLN A 42 11.49 -4.10 -13.04
CA GLN A 42 12.22 -2.96 -13.62
C GLN A 42 13.48 -2.59 -12.85
N ALA A 43 13.55 -2.88 -11.56
CA ALA A 43 14.68 -2.52 -10.70
C ALA A 43 14.79 -3.46 -9.49
N ASP A 44 16.01 -3.61 -8.99
CA ASP A 44 16.27 -4.28 -7.72
C ASP A 44 16.14 -3.27 -6.56
N GLY A 45 15.09 -3.41 -5.77
CA GLY A 45 14.80 -2.54 -4.61
C GLY A 45 15.92 -2.50 -3.56
N HIS A 46 16.72 -3.58 -3.46
CA HIS A 46 17.83 -3.64 -2.50
C HIS A 46 18.84 -2.50 -2.72
N GLY A 47 19.08 -2.08 -3.97
CA GLY A 47 19.99 -0.97 -4.29
C GLY A 47 19.53 0.40 -3.78
N PHE A 48 18.27 0.54 -3.38
CA PHE A 48 17.71 1.80 -2.85
C PHE A 48 17.55 1.81 -1.33
N ALA A 49 17.92 0.72 -0.65
CA ALA A 49 17.70 0.57 0.78
C ALA A 49 18.49 1.58 1.62
N VAL A 50 19.74 1.88 1.22
CA VAL A 50 20.57 2.89 1.89
C VAL A 50 19.94 4.29 1.77
N ASP A 51 19.51 4.68 0.55
CA ASP A 51 18.81 5.96 0.33
C ASP A 51 17.50 6.05 1.15
N ALA A 52 16.74 4.96 1.25
CA ALA A 52 15.54 4.91 2.06
C ALA A 52 15.83 5.13 3.56
N VAL A 53 16.89 4.53 4.08
CA VAL A 53 17.34 4.72 5.47
C VAL A 53 17.83 6.14 5.70
N ASP A 54 18.58 6.72 4.77
CA ASP A 54 19.03 8.12 4.83
C ASP A 54 17.85 9.12 4.86
N ARG A 55 16.70 8.73 4.29
CA ARG A 55 15.45 9.51 4.30
C ARG A 55 14.56 9.24 5.52
N GLY A 56 14.93 8.33 6.40
CA GLY A 56 14.24 8.09 7.67
C GLY A 56 13.46 6.80 7.78
N ALA A 57 13.72 5.82 6.91
CA ALA A 57 13.20 4.47 7.12
C ALA A 57 13.78 3.89 8.43
N VAL A 58 12.91 3.34 9.28
CA VAL A 58 13.29 2.81 10.61
C VAL A 58 13.68 1.34 10.58
N ALA A 59 13.34 0.64 9.51
CA ALA A 59 13.72 -0.74 9.23
C ALA A 59 13.60 -1.02 7.73
N VAL A 60 14.17 -2.13 7.28
CA VAL A 60 14.05 -2.63 5.91
C VAL A 60 13.53 -4.06 5.94
N LEU A 61 12.48 -4.35 5.17
CA LEU A 61 12.10 -5.71 4.79
C LEU A 61 12.78 -6.02 3.46
N ALA A 62 13.47 -7.13 3.37
CA ALA A 62 14.24 -7.48 2.18
C ALA A 62 14.13 -8.99 1.88
N GLU A 63 14.41 -9.40 0.65
CA GLU A 63 14.49 -10.83 0.28
C GLU A 63 15.84 -11.45 0.64
N ARG A 64 16.84 -10.62 0.94
CA ARG A 64 18.20 -11.01 1.35
C ARG A 64 18.79 -9.97 2.30
N ASP A 65 19.85 -10.33 2.98
CA ASP A 65 20.60 -9.39 3.82
C ASP A 65 21.21 -8.26 3.00
N ILE A 66 21.37 -7.10 3.66
CA ILE A 66 21.97 -5.86 3.09
C ILE A 66 23.10 -5.43 4.03
N PRO A 67 24.32 -5.91 3.82
CA PRO A 67 25.46 -5.67 4.73
C PRO A 67 25.77 -4.19 4.96
N GLU A 68 25.45 -3.32 3.98
CA GLU A 68 25.66 -1.88 4.04
C GLU A 68 24.81 -1.20 5.12
N LEU A 69 23.76 -1.86 5.59
CA LEU A 69 22.87 -1.36 6.65
C LEU A 69 23.19 -1.93 8.03
N SER A 70 24.22 -2.77 8.13
CA SER A 70 24.64 -3.37 9.40
C SER A 70 24.90 -2.31 10.47
N GLY A 71 24.24 -2.43 11.62
CA GLY A 71 24.38 -1.46 12.72
C GLY A 71 23.66 -0.13 12.53
N ARG A 72 22.98 0.11 11.41
CA ARG A 72 22.20 1.33 11.15
C ARG A 72 20.72 1.16 11.50
N VAL A 73 20.07 0.22 10.84
CA VAL A 73 18.66 -0.15 11.07
C VAL A 73 18.51 -1.66 10.97
N PRO A 74 17.45 -2.25 11.55
CA PRO A 74 17.14 -3.65 11.35
C PRO A 74 16.82 -3.96 9.89
N VAL A 75 17.45 -5.00 9.34
CA VAL A 75 17.11 -5.62 8.07
C VAL A 75 16.44 -6.96 8.38
N CYS A 76 15.15 -7.08 8.05
CA CYS A 76 14.38 -8.30 8.26
C CYS A 76 14.26 -9.06 6.94
N VAL A 77 14.84 -10.25 6.87
CA VAL A 77 14.77 -11.08 5.67
C VAL A 77 13.42 -11.80 5.65
N VAL A 78 12.62 -11.54 4.62
CA VAL A 78 11.28 -12.08 4.44
C VAL A 78 11.21 -12.86 3.14
N ALA A 79 10.95 -14.16 3.22
CA ALA A 79 10.73 -14.98 2.04
C ALA A 79 9.47 -14.53 1.27
N ASP A 80 9.52 -14.61 -0.06
CA ASP A 80 8.41 -14.24 -0.96
C ASP A 80 7.85 -12.82 -0.70
N LEU A 81 8.74 -11.88 -0.35
CA LEU A 81 8.35 -10.53 0.06
C LEU A 81 7.48 -9.84 -1.01
N GLN A 82 7.81 -10.02 -2.28
CA GLN A 82 7.05 -9.46 -3.39
C GLN A 82 5.58 -9.92 -3.36
N ALA A 83 5.30 -11.18 -3.09
CA ALA A 83 3.94 -11.70 -2.98
C ALA A 83 3.24 -11.27 -1.67
N ARG A 84 4.01 -11.14 -0.59
CA ARG A 84 3.49 -10.85 0.76
C ARG A 84 3.25 -9.37 1.06
N ARG A 85 3.84 -8.43 0.27
CA ARG A 85 3.78 -7.00 0.57
C ARG A 85 2.36 -6.44 0.71
N GLY A 86 1.42 -6.96 -0.08
CA GLY A 86 0.00 -6.58 0.01
C GLY A 86 -0.66 -7.02 1.33
N ALA A 87 -0.38 -8.24 1.78
CA ALA A 87 -0.88 -8.77 3.05
C ALA A 87 -0.24 -8.05 4.25
N LEU A 88 1.06 -7.75 4.18
CA LEU A 88 1.73 -6.94 5.20
C LEU A 88 1.13 -5.54 5.29
N ALA A 89 0.86 -4.90 4.16
CA ALA A 89 0.20 -3.61 4.13
C ALA A 89 -1.25 -3.69 4.67
N ALA A 90 -2.01 -4.72 4.29
CA ALA A 90 -3.36 -4.92 4.82
C ALA A 90 -3.34 -5.01 6.36
N ARG A 91 -2.44 -5.81 6.92
CA ARG A 91 -2.24 -5.93 8.37
C ARG A 91 -1.87 -4.60 9.01
N LEU A 92 -0.89 -3.87 8.44
CA LEU A 92 -0.47 -2.56 8.96
C LEU A 92 -1.63 -1.58 9.02
N TYR A 93 -2.47 -1.55 8.00
CA TYR A 93 -3.60 -0.62 7.89
C TYR A 93 -4.91 -1.17 8.46
N GLY A 94 -4.87 -2.28 9.21
CA GLY A 94 -6.02 -2.82 9.93
C GLY A 94 -7.07 -3.45 9.02
N GLU A 95 -6.63 -4.23 8.02
CA GLU A 95 -7.47 -5.03 7.11
C GLU A 95 -8.62 -4.21 6.48
N PRO A 96 -8.34 -3.10 5.79
CA PRO A 96 -9.37 -2.15 5.35
C PRO A 96 -10.38 -2.78 4.41
N GLY A 97 -9.96 -3.77 3.61
CA GLY A 97 -10.85 -4.51 2.71
C GLY A 97 -11.94 -5.30 3.42
N GLY A 98 -11.75 -5.69 4.69
CA GLY A 98 -12.76 -6.38 5.49
C GLY A 98 -13.89 -5.45 5.97
N SER A 99 -13.67 -4.14 5.96
CA SER A 99 -14.65 -3.13 6.40
C SER A 99 -15.33 -2.41 5.24
N LEU A 100 -14.91 -2.65 4.00
CA LEU A 100 -15.41 -1.99 2.80
C LEU A 100 -16.01 -3.02 1.83
N HIS A 101 -17.10 -2.66 1.16
CA HIS A 101 -17.55 -3.37 -0.02
C HIS A 101 -16.64 -3.02 -1.20
N CYS A 102 -15.63 -3.85 -1.44
CA CYS A 102 -14.65 -3.62 -2.51
C CYS A 102 -15.17 -4.15 -3.84
N VAL A 103 -15.21 -3.29 -4.86
CA VAL A 103 -15.61 -3.62 -6.23
C VAL A 103 -14.46 -3.33 -7.18
N GLY A 104 -13.95 -4.37 -7.84
CA GLY A 104 -12.94 -4.24 -8.89
C GLY A 104 -13.57 -4.18 -10.27
N VAL A 105 -13.21 -3.18 -11.08
CA VAL A 105 -13.65 -3.03 -12.46
C VAL A 105 -12.47 -3.28 -13.40
N THR A 106 -12.54 -4.34 -14.17
CA THR A 106 -11.54 -4.68 -15.18
C THR A 106 -12.13 -4.69 -16.60
N GLY A 107 -11.27 -4.72 -17.60
CA GLY A 107 -11.65 -4.73 -19.03
C GLY A 107 -10.71 -3.89 -19.88
N THR A 108 -10.83 -3.99 -21.19
CA THR A 108 -10.01 -3.24 -22.16
C THR A 108 -10.36 -1.75 -22.19
N ASN A 109 -11.67 -1.43 -22.18
CA ASN A 109 -12.19 -0.07 -22.27
C ASN A 109 -13.29 0.17 -21.20
N GLY A 110 -13.55 1.43 -20.86
CA GLY A 110 -14.66 1.84 -20.00
C GLY A 110 -14.45 1.64 -18.51
N LYS A 111 -13.30 1.12 -18.05
CA LYS A 111 -13.03 0.90 -16.62
C LYS A 111 -13.28 2.17 -15.79
N THR A 112 -12.66 3.27 -16.19
CA THR A 112 -12.76 4.57 -15.49
C THR A 112 -14.21 5.05 -15.41
N SER A 113 -14.93 5.04 -16.54
CA SER A 113 -16.32 5.50 -16.59
C SER A 113 -17.22 4.64 -15.70
N ILE A 114 -17.09 3.31 -15.78
CA ILE A 114 -17.89 2.39 -14.98
C ILE A 114 -17.57 2.53 -13.49
N ALA A 115 -16.29 2.49 -13.12
CA ALA A 115 -15.88 2.56 -11.72
C ALA A 115 -16.28 3.89 -11.07
N HIS A 116 -16.04 5.01 -11.76
CA HIS A 116 -16.42 6.32 -11.26
C HIS A 116 -17.93 6.49 -11.15
N SER A 117 -18.70 6.08 -12.18
CA SER A 117 -20.17 6.17 -12.15
C SER A 117 -20.77 5.27 -11.07
N LEU A 118 -20.19 4.08 -10.82
CA LEU A 118 -20.66 3.18 -9.77
C LEU A 118 -20.42 3.78 -8.37
N ALA A 119 -19.25 4.41 -8.14
CA ALA A 119 -18.95 5.09 -6.89
C ALA A 119 -19.88 6.29 -6.65
N ASP A 120 -20.17 7.09 -7.70
CA ASP A 120 -21.12 8.19 -7.62
C ASP A 120 -22.56 7.70 -7.33
N LEU A 121 -23.00 6.67 -8.06
CA LEU A 121 -24.32 6.08 -7.86
C LEU A 121 -24.49 5.50 -6.46
N ALA A 122 -23.52 4.72 -5.97
CA ALA A 122 -23.53 4.17 -4.61
C ALA A 122 -23.67 5.30 -3.57
N SER A 123 -22.89 6.37 -3.73
CA SER A 123 -22.94 7.52 -2.82
C SER A 123 -24.31 8.21 -2.85
N ARG A 124 -24.94 8.39 -4.02
CA ARG A 124 -26.30 8.94 -4.16
C ARG A 124 -27.38 8.05 -3.59
N CYS A 125 -27.15 6.74 -3.56
CA CYS A 125 -28.04 5.76 -2.94
C CYS A 125 -27.85 5.63 -1.41
N GLY A 126 -27.05 6.49 -0.78
CA GLY A 126 -26.82 6.48 0.66
C GLY A 126 -25.69 5.55 1.14
N HIS A 127 -24.88 5.03 0.21
CA HIS A 127 -23.69 4.23 0.51
C HIS A 127 -22.42 5.04 0.21
N PRO A 128 -21.83 5.74 1.20
CA PRO A 128 -20.64 6.53 0.96
C PRO A 128 -19.55 5.70 0.28
N ALA A 129 -19.15 6.11 -0.93
CA ALA A 129 -18.24 5.34 -1.75
C ALA A 129 -17.01 6.14 -2.15
N GLY A 130 -15.85 5.47 -2.13
CA GLY A 130 -14.60 5.95 -2.69
C GLY A 130 -14.31 5.35 -4.05
N TYR A 131 -13.58 6.08 -4.86
CA TYR A 131 -13.06 5.65 -6.14
C TYR A 131 -11.53 5.58 -6.10
N LEU A 132 -10.95 4.58 -6.78
CA LEU A 132 -9.49 4.45 -7.00
C LEU A 132 -9.25 4.10 -8.47
N GLY A 133 -8.52 4.94 -9.19
CA GLY A 133 -8.24 4.66 -10.60
C GLY A 133 -7.48 5.78 -11.31
N THR A 134 -7.58 5.78 -12.63
CA THR A 134 -6.80 6.64 -13.53
C THR A 134 -6.95 8.14 -13.25
N ILE A 135 -8.15 8.60 -12.94
CA ILE A 135 -8.43 10.03 -12.76
C ILE A 135 -8.19 10.51 -11.32
N GLY A 136 -7.81 9.63 -10.41
CA GLY A 136 -7.52 9.97 -9.02
C GLY A 136 -7.99 8.90 -8.05
N TRP A 137 -8.02 9.26 -6.76
CA TRP A 137 -8.55 8.43 -5.70
C TRP A 137 -9.22 9.30 -4.62
N GLY A 138 -10.21 8.77 -3.94
CA GLY A 138 -10.95 9.50 -2.92
C GLY A 138 -12.46 9.44 -3.16
N ARG A 139 -13.22 10.28 -2.47
CA ARG A 139 -14.66 10.44 -2.75
C ARG A 139 -14.89 11.12 -4.09
N VAL A 140 -15.93 10.70 -4.80
CA VAL A 140 -16.34 11.36 -6.03
C VAL A 140 -16.67 12.83 -5.74
N GLY A 141 -16.09 13.74 -6.54
CA GLY A 141 -16.19 15.19 -6.33
C GLY A 141 -15.03 15.79 -5.51
N ALA A 142 -14.17 14.96 -4.87
CA ALA A 142 -13.01 15.39 -4.09
C ALA A 142 -11.82 14.45 -4.29
N LEU A 143 -11.51 14.10 -5.54
CA LEU A 143 -10.43 13.17 -5.87
C LEU A 143 -9.06 13.82 -5.70
N ALA A 144 -8.17 13.14 -4.99
CA ALA A 144 -6.74 13.44 -4.99
C ALA A 144 -6.06 12.79 -6.22
N PRO A 145 -4.93 13.33 -6.71
CA PRO A 145 -4.21 12.76 -7.84
C PRO A 145 -3.76 11.31 -7.59
N ALA A 146 -3.86 10.46 -8.61
CA ALA A 146 -3.26 9.14 -8.66
C ALA A 146 -2.09 9.13 -9.66
N ARG A 147 -1.12 8.25 -9.45
CA ARG A 147 0.02 8.09 -10.36
C ARG A 147 -0.23 7.02 -11.41
N LEU A 148 -0.98 5.99 -11.05
CA LEU A 148 -1.26 4.81 -11.87
C LEU A 148 -2.75 4.50 -11.87
N THR A 149 -3.22 3.82 -12.90
CA THR A 149 -4.59 3.29 -12.97
C THR A 149 -4.85 2.29 -11.84
N THR A 150 -3.89 1.39 -11.63
CA THR A 150 -3.86 0.45 -10.49
C THR A 150 -2.54 0.69 -9.77
N GLU A 151 -2.62 1.14 -8.54
CA GLU A 151 -1.44 1.39 -7.72
C GLU A 151 -0.83 0.07 -7.22
N ASP A 152 0.39 0.16 -6.70
CA ASP A 152 1.02 -0.96 -6.03
C ASP A 152 0.17 -1.46 -4.83
N PRO A 153 0.37 -2.71 -4.40
CA PRO A 153 -0.44 -3.29 -3.31
C PRO A 153 -0.35 -2.53 -1.99
N ILE A 154 0.80 -1.94 -1.65
CA ILE A 154 0.99 -1.17 -0.41
C ILE A 154 0.17 0.12 -0.48
N THR A 155 0.32 0.88 -1.56
CA THR A 155 -0.44 2.11 -1.79
C THR A 155 -1.94 1.84 -1.85
N SER A 156 -2.36 0.73 -2.47
CA SER A 156 -3.76 0.32 -2.54
C SER A 156 -4.35 0.10 -1.16
N GLN A 157 -3.68 -0.64 -0.27
CA GLN A 157 -4.15 -0.86 1.11
C GLN A 157 -4.20 0.43 1.92
N ARG A 158 -3.20 1.29 1.78
CA ARG A 158 -3.18 2.61 2.44
C ARG A 158 -4.36 3.47 2.01
N ARG A 159 -4.71 3.48 0.72
CA ARG A 159 -5.85 4.25 0.20
C ARG A 159 -7.19 3.67 0.64
N LEU A 160 -7.32 2.34 0.67
CA LEU A 160 -8.51 1.69 1.22
C LEU A 160 -8.72 2.05 2.69
N ALA A 161 -7.65 2.06 3.48
CA ALA A 161 -7.72 2.50 4.88
C ALA A 161 -8.15 3.98 4.99
N ALA A 162 -7.58 4.85 4.16
CA ALA A 162 -7.97 6.26 4.14
C ALA A 162 -9.46 6.44 3.79
N LEU A 163 -9.99 5.68 2.82
CA LEU A 163 -11.42 5.72 2.48
C LEU A 163 -12.30 5.22 3.64
N ARG A 164 -11.91 4.12 4.29
CA ARG A 164 -12.59 3.61 5.49
C ARG A 164 -12.65 4.67 6.59
N ASP A 165 -11.51 5.28 6.89
CA ASP A 165 -11.35 6.27 7.96
C ASP A 165 -12.10 7.58 7.64
N ASP A 166 -12.28 7.89 6.35
CA ASP A 166 -13.15 8.97 5.85
C ASP A 166 -14.64 8.58 5.85
N GLY A 167 -14.99 7.41 6.37
CA GLY A 167 -16.38 6.94 6.52
C GLY A 167 -17.01 6.39 5.25
N CYS A 168 -16.21 6.00 4.24
CA CYS A 168 -16.72 5.23 3.12
C CYS A 168 -17.11 3.81 3.59
N THR A 169 -18.16 3.29 2.98
CA THR A 169 -18.59 1.89 3.14
C THR A 169 -18.33 1.06 1.88
N TRP A 170 -18.06 1.73 0.76
CA TRP A 170 -17.74 1.13 -0.53
C TRP A 170 -16.40 1.68 -1.05
N ALA A 171 -15.63 0.82 -1.72
CA ALA A 171 -14.46 1.19 -2.50
C ALA A 171 -14.58 0.60 -3.90
N VAL A 172 -14.66 1.44 -4.92
CA VAL A 172 -14.73 1.02 -6.33
C VAL A 172 -13.39 1.32 -6.98
N MET A 173 -12.71 0.29 -7.49
CA MET A 173 -11.36 0.43 -8.02
C MET A 173 -11.24 -0.08 -9.46
N GLU A 174 -10.43 0.61 -10.24
CA GLU A 174 -9.98 0.11 -11.53
C GLU A 174 -8.88 -0.93 -11.32
N VAL A 175 -9.05 -2.08 -11.97
CA VAL A 175 -8.04 -3.16 -11.96
C VAL A 175 -7.55 -3.37 -13.39
N SER A 176 -6.29 -3.05 -13.64
CA SER A 176 -5.69 -3.31 -14.95
C SER A 176 -5.45 -4.81 -15.13
N SER A 177 -5.53 -5.29 -16.38
CA SER A 177 -5.23 -6.70 -16.71
C SER A 177 -3.80 -7.14 -16.36
N HIS A 178 -2.88 -6.19 -16.16
CA HIS A 178 -1.51 -6.45 -15.72
C HIS A 178 -1.37 -6.58 -14.20
N ALA A 179 -2.45 -6.27 -13.45
CA ALA A 179 -2.48 -6.34 -11.99
C ALA A 179 -3.24 -7.57 -11.46
N LEU A 180 -3.72 -8.41 -12.38
CA LEU A 180 -4.32 -9.73 -12.12
C LEU A 180 -3.30 -10.81 -12.42
#